data_cb2120d400db020d07a826c3728ec6ef
#
_entry.id   cb2120d400db020d07a826c3728ec6ef
#
_cell.length_a   1.000
_cell.length_b   1.000
_cell.length_c   1.000
_cell.angle_alpha   90.00
_cell.angle_beta   90.00
_cell.angle_gamma   90.00
#
_symmetry.space_group_name_H-M   'P 1'
#
loop_
_entity.id
_entity.type
_entity.pdbx_description
1 polymer ?
#
loop_
_entity_poly.entity_id
_entity_poly.type
_entity_poly.pdbx_seq_one_letter_code
_entity_poly.pdbx_strand_id
1 'polypeptide(L)'
;MSKRLLAAAALIALVTAGGLFLVNQKTPVPLVQGSSLSGQLIDTQALKGKPYLVNFWATSCVTCVKEMPDLKALQMQFAPQGFSILAVAMAYDKPEFIERFAQERELPFVFLHDQDGRWARAFGDVAVTPTTFLIDAQGQMIKRYVGQPDFKQLNGLIQSLL
;
A
#
# COMPACT_ATOMS: atom_id res chain seq x y z
N MET A 1 -24.72 -45.65 10.25
CA MET A 1 -23.47 -44.90 10.25
C MET A 1 -22.89 -44.93 11.68
N SER A 2 -21.67 -45.41 11.86
CA SER A 2 -21.12 -45.58 13.21
C SER A 2 -20.82 -44.21 13.84
N LYS A 3 -21.02 -44.07 15.17
CA LYS A 3 -20.71 -42.84 15.94
C LYS A 3 -19.28 -42.31 15.68
N ARG A 4 -18.35 -43.22 15.35
CA ARG A 4 -16.94 -42.91 14.99
C ARG A 4 -16.82 -42.19 13.65
N LEU A 5 -17.64 -42.55 12.64
CA LEU A 5 -17.64 -41.88 11.33
C LEU A 5 -18.21 -40.45 11.42
N LEU A 6 -19.25 -40.26 12.25
CA LEU A 6 -19.83 -38.92 12.49
C LEU A 6 -18.84 -38.00 13.22
N ALA A 7 -18.11 -38.53 14.23
CA ALA A 7 -17.09 -37.79 14.96
C ALA A 7 -15.90 -37.38 14.04
N ALA A 8 -15.45 -38.28 13.17
CA ALA A 8 -14.40 -37.98 12.21
C ALA A 8 -14.83 -36.92 11.18
N ALA A 9 -16.04 -36.99 10.67
CA ALA A 9 -16.59 -36.01 9.74
C ALA A 9 -16.72 -34.61 10.39
N ALA A 10 -17.18 -34.56 11.67
CA ALA A 10 -17.26 -33.31 12.41
C ALA A 10 -15.86 -32.68 12.68
N LEU A 11 -14.86 -33.50 12.97
CA LEU A 11 -13.50 -33.01 13.18
C LEU A 11 -12.88 -32.44 11.88
N ILE A 12 -13.10 -33.14 10.75
CA ILE A 12 -12.65 -32.65 9.44
C ILE A 12 -13.34 -31.32 9.08
N ALA A 13 -14.64 -31.22 9.32
CA ALA A 13 -15.40 -29.98 9.07
C ALA A 13 -14.90 -28.82 9.94
N LEU A 14 -14.57 -29.06 11.21
CA LEU A 14 -13.99 -28.05 12.10
C LEU A 14 -12.60 -27.61 11.68
N VAL A 15 -11.74 -28.55 11.25
CA VAL A 15 -10.40 -28.24 10.78
C VAL A 15 -10.43 -27.48 9.45
N THR A 16 -11.31 -27.85 8.52
CA THR A 16 -11.47 -27.13 7.26
C THR A 16 -12.07 -25.74 7.45
N ALA A 17 -13.10 -25.61 8.30
CA ALA A 17 -13.69 -24.32 8.62
C ALA A 17 -12.70 -23.38 9.35
N GLY A 18 -11.92 -23.91 10.30
CA GLY A 18 -10.86 -23.19 11.00
C GLY A 18 -9.73 -22.78 10.04
N GLY A 19 -9.32 -23.68 9.13
CA GLY A 19 -8.32 -23.39 8.12
C GLY A 19 -8.76 -22.29 7.15
N LEU A 20 -10.00 -22.34 6.66
CA LEU A 20 -10.55 -21.29 5.80
C LEU A 20 -10.64 -19.92 6.52
N PHE A 21 -10.99 -19.93 7.80
CA PHE A 21 -11.07 -18.70 8.60
C PHE A 21 -9.69 -18.03 8.77
N LEU A 22 -8.64 -18.83 9.02
CA LEU A 22 -7.28 -18.31 9.18
C LEU A 22 -6.68 -17.79 7.87
N VAL A 23 -7.00 -18.41 6.72
CA VAL A 23 -6.49 -17.98 5.40
C VAL A 23 -7.12 -16.67 4.93
N ASN A 24 -8.31 -16.30 5.43
CA ASN A 24 -9.04 -15.11 5.00
C ASN A 24 -8.87 -13.90 5.92
N GLN A 25 -7.87 -13.89 6.81
CA GLN A 25 -7.60 -12.72 7.66
C GLN A 25 -6.93 -11.62 6.82
N LYS A 26 -7.74 -10.62 6.44
CA LYS A 26 -7.24 -9.39 5.82
C LYS A 26 -6.40 -8.62 6.84
N THR A 27 -5.25 -8.13 6.42
CA THR A 27 -4.35 -7.32 7.28
C THR A 27 -4.79 -5.86 7.22
N PRO A 28 -5.23 -5.27 8.32
CA PRO A 28 -5.60 -3.86 8.32
C PRO A 28 -4.38 -2.98 8.08
N VAL A 29 -4.58 -1.84 7.40
CA VAL A 29 -3.55 -0.82 7.28
C VAL A 29 -3.16 -0.31 8.67
N PRO A 30 -1.86 -0.11 8.95
CA PRO A 30 -1.42 0.43 10.24
C PRO A 30 -1.94 1.84 10.45
N LEU A 31 -2.21 2.17 11.73
CA LEU A 31 -2.64 3.51 12.12
C LEU A 31 -1.41 4.39 12.22
N VAL A 32 -1.24 5.30 11.27
CA VAL A 32 -0.13 6.24 11.25
C VAL A 32 -0.56 7.58 10.68
N GLN A 33 0.00 8.65 11.22
CA GLN A 33 -0.23 10.03 10.80
C GLN A 33 1.08 10.67 10.40
N GLY A 34 1.01 11.65 9.49
CA GLY A 34 2.14 12.45 9.06
C GLY A 34 1.67 13.67 8.28
N SER A 35 2.57 14.60 8.04
CA SER A 35 2.29 15.77 7.20
C SER A 35 2.82 15.53 5.79
N SER A 36 2.02 15.88 4.79
CA SER A 36 2.52 15.97 3.41
C SER A 36 3.49 17.14 3.28
N LEU A 37 4.26 17.20 2.21
CA LEU A 37 5.14 18.33 1.90
C LEU A 37 4.35 19.63 1.69
N SER A 38 3.06 19.56 1.32
CA SER A 38 2.17 20.72 1.24
C SER A 38 1.55 21.13 2.59
N GLY A 39 1.92 20.46 3.70
CA GLY A 39 1.41 20.76 5.06
C GLY A 39 0.06 20.09 5.40
N GLN A 40 -0.52 19.31 4.50
CA GLN A 40 -1.76 18.57 4.78
C GLN A 40 -1.51 17.43 5.76
N LEU A 41 -2.34 17.31 6.81
CA LEU A 41 -2.32 16.13 7.68
C LEU A 41 -2.85 14.91 6.93
N ILE A 42 -2.06 13.86 6.88
CA ILE A 42 -2.43 12.57 6.32
C ILE A 42 -2.57 11.57 7.45
N ASP A 43 -3.74 10.93 7.52
CA ASP A 43 -4.09 9.91 8.51
C ASP A 43 -4.62 8.69 7.75
N THR A 44 -4.00 7.53 7.97
CA THR A 44 -4.42 6.30 7.31
C THR A 44 -5.86 5.89 7.64
N GLN A 45 -6.39 6.29 8.79
CA GLN A 45 -7.81 6.06 9.14
C GLN A 45 -8.76 6.92 8.29
N ALA A 46 -8.36 8.16 8.02
CA ALA A 46 -9.18 9.10 7.24
C ALA A 46 -9.21 8.78 5.74
N LEU A 47 -8.31 7.92 5.26
CA LEU A 47 -8.24 7.52 3.84
C LEU A 47 -9.23 6.40 3.45
N LYS A 48 -10.00 5.88 4.41
CA LYS A 48 -11.04 4.88 4.11
C LYS A 48 -12.10 5.44 3.17
N GLY A 49 -12.69 4.55 2.37
CA GLY A 49 -13.72 4.87 1.40
C GLY A 49 -13.26 4.82 -0.05
N LYS A 50 -11.96 4.87 -0.30
CA LYS A 50 -11.36 4.72 -1.63
C LYS A 50 -10.07 3.90 -1.55
N PRO A 51 -9.74 3.09 -2.57
CA PRO A 51 -8.46 2.39 -2.62
C PRO A 51 -7.31 3.38 -2.87
N TYR A 52 -6.13 3.05 -2.35
CA TYR A 52 -4.94 3.88 -2.53
C TYR A 52 -3.65 3.05 -2.50
N LEU A 53 -2.55 3.63 -2.98
CA LEU A 53 -1.21 3.08 -2.81
C LEU A 53 -0.43 3.86 -1.74
N VAL A 54 0.40 3.13 -1.00
CA VAL A 54 1.52 3.71 -0.24
C VAL A 54 2.80 3.18 -0.86
N ASN A 55 3.58 4.09 -1.45
CA ASN A 55 4.85 3.77 -2.12
C ASN A 55 6.01 4.36 -1.32
N PHE A 56 6.85 3.50 -0.74
CA PHE A 56 8.08 3.90 -0.07
C PHE A 56 9.21 4.00 -1.09
N TRP A 57 9.86 5.17 -1.15
CA TRP A 57 10.82 5.48 -2.19
C TRP A 57 11.93 6.44 -1.71
N ALA A 58 12.91 6.73 -2.56
CA ALA A 58 13.89 7.77 -2.36
C ALA A 58 14.35 8.37 -3.70
N THR A 59 14.78 9.62 -3.70
CA THR A 59 15.32 10.29 -4.90
C THR A 59 16.61 9.66 -5.41
N SER A 60 17.37 9.02 -4.52
CA SER A 60 18.61 8.29 -4.84
C SER A 60 18.36 6.84 -5.30
N CYS A 61 17.13 6.35 -5.23
CA CYS A 61 16.77 4.98 -5.60
C CYS A 61 16.47 4.89 -7.11
N VAL A 62 17.38 4.34 -7.90
CA VAL A 62 17.26 4.25 -9.37
C VAL A 62 15.98 3.54 -9.81
N THR A 63 15.64 2.40 -9.19
CA THR A 63 14.41 1.65 -9.52
C THR A 63 13.16 2.45 -9.18
N CYS A 64 13.17 3.19 -8.06
CA CYS A 64 12.06 4.06 -7.68
C CYS A 64 11.82 5.16 -8.73
N VAL A 65 12.90 5.84 -9.16
CA VAL A 65 12.83 6.88 -10.19
C VAL A 65 12.30 6.32 -11.51
N LYS A 66 12.70 5.09 -11.86
CA LYS A 66 12.28 4.43 -13.09
C LYS A 66 10.78 4.08 -13.11
N GLU A 67 10.18 3.77 -11.97
CA GLU A 67 8.76 3.40 -11.90
C GLU A 67 7.79 4.60 -11.80
N MET A 68 8.28 5.81 -11.52
CA MET A 68 7.44 6.99 -11.34
C MET A 68 6.52 7.33 -12.54
N PRO A 69 6.94 7.18 -13.80
CA PRO A 69 6.03 7.38 -14.94
C PRO A 69 4.84 6.41 -14.95
N ASP A 70 5.06 5.15 -14.58
CA ASP A 70 4.00 4.14 -14.52
C ASP A 70 3.03 4.42 -13.35
N LEU A 71 3.56 4.82 -12.19
CA LEU A 71 2.75 5.28 -11.05
C LEU A 71 1.93 6.54 -11.43
N LYS A 72 2.54 7.50 -12.15
CA LYS A 72 1.83 8.69 -12.65
C LYS A 72 0.68 8.30 -13.57
N ALA A 73 0.90 7.36 -14.48
CA ALA A 73 -0.14 6.85 -15.38
C ALA A 73 -1.32 6.21 -14.59
N LEU A 74 -1.04 5.38 -13.57
CA LEU A 74 -2.06 4.81 -12.68
C LEU A 74 -2.84 5.90 -11.94
N GLN A 75 -2.14 6.88 -11.36
CA GLN A 75 -2.79 8.01 -10.66
C GLN A 75 -3.73 8.77 -11.60
N MET A 76 -3.26 9.11 -12.79
CA MET A 76 -4.07 9.86 -13.77
C MET A 76 -5.28 9.05 -14.25
N GLN A 77 -5.11 7.75 -14.46
CA GLN A 77 -6.19 6.86 -14.90
C GLN A 77 -7.31 6.74 -13.85
N PHE A 78 -6.95 6.59 -12.58
CA PHE A 78 -7.90 6.22 -11.52
C PHE A 78 -8.29 7.37 -10.58
N ALA A 79 -7.60 8.52 -10.63
CA ALA A 79 -7.94 9.70 -9.82
C ALA A 79 -9.41 10.15 -9.96
N PRO A 80 -10.04 10.12 -11.17
CA PRO A 80 -11.47 10.48 -11.30
C PRO A 80 -12.40 9.57 -10.48
N GLN A 81 -11.95 8.36 -10.12
CA GLN A 81 -12.68 7.39 -9.29
C GLN A 81 -12.30 7.50 -7.81
N GLY A 82 -11.43 8.46 -7.45
CA GLY A 82 -11.00 8.75 -6.10
C GLY A 82 -9.77 7.97 -5.62
N PHE A 83 -9.08 7.25 -6.52
CA PHE A 83 -7.81 6.62 -6.21
C PHE A 83 -6.70 7.65 -5.97
N SER A 84 -5.77 7.36 -5.06
CA SER A 84 -4.63 8.23 -4.75
C SER A 84 -3.36 7.43 -4.46
N ILE A 85 -2.21 8.09 -4.64
CA ILE A 85 -0.90 7.56 -4.31
C ILE A 85 -0.27 8.43 -3.24
N LEU A 86 0.10 7.81 -2.11
CA LEU A 86 0.94 8.39 -1.08
C LEU A 86 2.39 7.97 -1.36
N ALA A 87 3.20 8.91 -1.79
CA ALA A 87 4.63 8.70 -2.02
C ALA A 87 5.41 9.07 -0.75
N VAL A 88 5.80 8.07 0.03
CA VAL A 88 6.48 8.23 1.31
C VAL A 88 7.98 8.12 1.08
N ALA A 89 8.68 9.26 1.09
CA ALA A 89 10.13 9.30 0.97
C ALA A 89 10.78 8.86 2.28
N MET A 90 11.81 8.03 2.16
CA MET A 90 12.54 7.47 3.31
C MET A 90 13.28 8.56 4.10
N ALA A 91 13.50 8.31 5.40
CA ALA A 91 14.13 9.24 6.36
C ALA A 91 15.49 9.78 5.92
N TYR A 92 16.24 9.02 5.13
CA TYR A 92 17.57 9.43 4.65
C TYR A 92 17.54 10.36 3.42
N ASP A 93 16.37 10.58 2.82
CA ASP A 93 16.20 11.53 1.72
C ASP A 93 16.08 12.98 2.26
N LYS A 94 16.24 13.98 1.40
CA LYS A 94 16.15 15.39 1.78
C LYS A 94 14.88 16.02 1.23
N PRO A 95 14.12 16.78 2.07
CA PRO A 95 12.87 17.39 1.63
C PRO A 95 13.02 18.20 0.34
N GLU A 96 14.08 19.00 0.21
CA GLU A 96 14.34 19.82 -0.97
C GLU A 96 14.58 19.02 -2.25
N PHE A 97 15.10 17.79 -2.14
CA PHE A 97 15.26 16.90 -3.30
C PHE A 97 13.93 16.26 -3.70
N ILE A 98 13.12 15.88 -2.71
CA ILE A 98 11.78 15.30 -2.92
C ILE A 98 10.89 16.32 -3.61
N GLU A 99 10.84 17.56 -3.09
CA GLU A 99 10.04 18.66 -3.64
C GLU A 99 10.42 18.98 -5.09
N ARG A 100 11.72 19.18 -5.34
CA ARG A 100 12.23 19.44 -6.68
C ARG A 100 11.90 18.30 -7.64
N PHE A 101 12.11 17.05 -7.21
CA PHE A 101 11.81 15.88 -8.02
C PHE A 101 10.33 15.79 -8.41
N ALA A 102 9.42 16.04 -7.43
CA ALA A 102 7.99 16.04 -7.64
C ALA A 102 7.55 17.13 -8.64
N GLN A 103 8.10 18.34 -8.49
CA GLN A 103 7.79 19.50 -9.34
C GLN A 103 8.30 19.32 -10.76
N GLU A 104 9.58 18.96 -10.95
CA GLU A 104 10.20 18.79 -12.27
C GLU A 104 9.50 17.73 -13.11
N ARG A 105 8.86 16.73 -12.48
CA ARG A 105 8.16 15.63 -13.16
C ARG A 105 6.65 15.78 -13.15
N GLU A 106 6.14 16.84 -12.53
CA GLU A 106 4.69 17.09 -12.40
C GLU A 106 3.95 15.84 -11.87
N LEU A 107 4.46 15.29 -10.77
CA LEU A 107 3.89 14.06 -10.19
C LEU A 107 2.66 14.41 -9.33
N PRO A 108 1.47 13.88 -9.64
CA PRO A 108 0.22 14.22 -8.97
C PRO A 108 0.00 13.38 -7.70
N PHE A 109 1.06 13.12 -6.93
CA PHE A 109 0.99 12.31 -5.72
C PHE A 109 0.91 13.17 -4.47
N VAL A 110 0.44 12.56 -3.38
CA VAL A 110 0.62 13.12 -2.05
C VAL A 110 1.99 12.69 -1.53
N PHE A 111 2.92 13.63 -1.45
CA PHE A 111 4.28 13.36 -0.97
C PHE A 111 4.40 13.56 0.53
N LEU A 112 5.01 12.58 1.21
CA LEU A 112 5.40 12.64 2.61
C LEU A 112 6.90 12.40 2.73
N HIS A 113 7.53 13.01 3.74
CA HIS A 113 8.88 12.66 4.16
C HIS A 113 8.80 11.96 5.52
N ASP A 114 9.20 10.70 5.57
CA ASP A 114 9.18 9.87 6.79
C ASP A 114 10.41 10.15 7.67
N GLN A 115 10.58 11.41 8.06
CA GLN A 115 11.79 11.94 8.73
C GLN A 115 12.22 11.11 9.95
N ASP A 116 11.27 10.61 10.72
CA ASP A 116 11.54 9.82 11.92
C ASP A 116 11.35 8.31 11.71
N GLY A 117 11.05 7.86 10.50
CA GLY A 117 10.85 6.46 10.15
C GLY A 117 9.58 5.82 10.70
N ARG A 118 8.62 6.62 11.19
CA ARG A 118 7.39 6.07 11.79
C ARG A 118 6.50 5.36 10.78
N TRP A 119 6.44 5.85 9.54
CA TRP A 119 5.67 5.20 8.47
C TRP A 119 6.31 3.88 8.09
N ALA A 120 7.62 3.87 7.84
CA ALA A 120 8.34 2.64 7.49
C ALA A 120 8.18 1.57 8.56
N ARG A 121 8.33 1.94 9.86
CA ARG A 121 8.09 1.01 10.98
C ARG A 121 6.67 0.49 11.03
N ALA A 122 5.67 1.37 10.91
CA ALA A 122 4.27 1.00 10.98
C ALA A 122 3.89 -0.01 9.86
N PHE A 123 4.47 0.16 8.66
CA PHE A 123 4.23 -0.73 7.51
C PHE A 123 5.11 -1.99 7.52
N GLY A 124 5.61 -2.41 8.69
CA GLY A 124 6.38 -3.66 8.88
C GLY A 124 7.84 -3.50 8.55
N ASP A 125 8.46 -2.46 9.11
CA ASP A 125 9.90 -2.16 9.04
C ASP A 125 10.42 -2.14 7.60
N VAL A 126 9.83 -1.26 6.78
CA VAL A 126 10.22 -1.11 5.38
C VAL A 126 11.67 -0.61 5.31
N ALA A 127 12.58 -1.48 4.89
CA ALA A 127 14.02 -1.20 4.75
C ALA A 127 14.49 -1.15 3.29
N VAL A 128 13.67 -1.62 2.34
CA VAL A 128 14.03 -1.73 0.92
C VAL A 128 13.09 -0.86 0.09
N THR A 129 13.66 -0.09 -0.84
CA THR A 129 12.91 0.72 -1.79
C THR A 129 13.14 0.27 -3.24
N PRO A 130 12.12 0.33 -4.11
CA PRO A 130 10.75 0.67 -3.77
C PRO A 130 10.04 -0.45 -3.01
N THR A 131 9.14 -0.10 -2.10
CA THR A 131 8.16 -1.02 -1.52
C THR A 131 6.79 -0.37 -1.62
N THR A 132 5.84 -1.07 -2.23
CA THR A 132 4.49 -0.53 -2.50
C THR A 132 3.42 -1.40 -1.87
N PHE A 133 2.47 -0.76 -1.21
CA PHE A 133 1.29 -1.40 -0.62
C PHE A 133 0.04 -0.92 -1.35
N LEU A 134 -0.82 -1.85 -1.77
CA LEU A 134 -2.16 -1.57 -2.26
C LEU A 134 -3.16 -1.78 -1.12
N ILE A 135 -3.92 -0.74 -0.82
CA ILE A 135 -4.93 -0.71 0.24
C ILE A 135 -6.32 -0.54 -0.39
N ASP A 136 -7.30 -1.33 0.08
CA ASP A 136 -8.69 -1.22 -0.35
C ASP A 136 -9.46 -0.10 0.36
N ALA A 137 -10.69 0.15 -0.10
CA ALA A 137 -11.58 1.15 0.48
C ALA A 137 -11.96 0.87 1.95
N GLN A 138 -11.80 -0.36 2.42
CA GLN A 138 -12.05 -0.75 3.81
C GLN A 138 -10.81 -0.54 4.70
N GLY A 139 -9.69 -0.11 4.11
CA GLY A 139 -8.41 0.06 4.82
C GLY A 139 -7.71 -1.28 5.07
N GLN A 140 -7.86 -2.26 4.17
CA GLN A 140 -7.15 -3.54 4.25
C GLN A 140 -5.98 -3.56 3.25
N MET A 141 -4.84 -4.04 3.69
CA MET A 141 -3.70 -4.28 2.80
C MET A 141 -3.98 -5.49 1.90
N ILE A 142 -4.16 -5.25 0.61
CA ILE A 142 -4.46 -6.26 -0.40
C ILE A 142 -3.19 -6.90 -0.93
N LYS A 143 -2.14 -6.09 -1.15
CA LYS A 143 -0.89 -6.56 -1.73
C LYS A 143 0.29 -5.71 -1.26
N ARG A 144 1.42 -6.38 -1.01
CA ARG A 144 2.74 -5.76 -0.82
C ARG A 144 3.63 -6.18 -1.98
N TYR A 145 4.30 -5.20 -2.58
CA TYR A 145 5.35 -5.41 -3.58
C TYR A 145 6.67 -4.91 -3.01
N VAL A 146 7.71 -5.73 -3.07
CA VAL A 146 9.09 -5.35 -2.76
C VAL A 146 9.86 -5.30 -4.08
N GLY A 147 10.39 -4.14 -4.42
CA GLY A 147 10.85 -3.84 -5.78
C GLY A 147 9.71 -3.35 -6.67
N GLN A 148 10.03 -3.09 -7.94
CA GLN A 148 9.07 -2.59 -8.94
C GLN A 148 7.94 -3.61 -9.16
N PRO A 149 6.65 -3.21 -9.03
CA PRO A 149 5.52 -4.10 -9.30
C PRO A 149 5.37 -4.42 -10.78
N ASP A 150 4.69 -5.53 -11.09
CA ASP A 150 4.10 -5.72 -12.41
C ASP A 150 2.91 -4.76 -12.56
N PHE A 151 3.10 -3.68 -13.32
CA PHE A 151 2.12 -2.62 -13.47
C PHE A 151 0.85 -3.07 -14.18
N LYS A 152 0.90 -4.09 -15.03
CA LYS A 152 -0.29 -4.67 -15.67
C LYS A 152 -1.16 -5.39 -14.64
N GLN A 153 -0.55 -6.19 -13.76
CA GLN A 153 -1.27 -6.85 -12.67
C GLN A 153 -1.79 -5.83 -11.66
N LEU A 154 -0.97 -4.83 -11.28
CA LEU A 154 -1.36 -3.79 -10.35
C LEU A 154 -2.55 -2.97 -10.86
N ASN A 155 -2.55 -2.58 -12.15
CA ASN A 155 -3.66 -1.90 -12.81
C ASN A 155 -4.96 -2.72 -12.70
N GLY A 156 -4.92 -4.01 -13.04
CA GLY A 156 -6.08 -4.91 -12.93
C GLY A 156 -6.60 -5.06 -11.50
N LEU A 157 -5.70 -5.11 -10.50
CA LEU A 157 -6.09 -5.15 -9.09
C LEU A 157 -6.76 -3.83 -8.66
N ILE A 158 -6.19 -2.68 -8.99
CA ILE A 158 -6.80 -1.37 -8.68
C ILE A 158 -8.19 -1.28 -9.30
N GLN A 159 -8.33 -1.64 -10.58
CA GLN A 159 -9.61 -1.65 -11.28
C GLN A 159 -10.67 -2.50 -10.59
N SER A 160 -10.28 -3.62 -10.00
CA SER A 160 -11.19 -4.52 -9.28
C SER A 160 -11.63 -4.03 -7.90
N LEU A 161 -10.97 -3.00 -7.36
CA LEU A 161 -11.26 -2.40 -6.04
C LEU A 161 -12.08 -1.11 -6.13
N LEU A 162 -12.25 -0.55 -7.34
CA LEU A 162 -12.99 0.66 -7.62
C LEU A 162 -14.44 0.37 -7.98
#